data_84cd99276205c28d0ba403b05b0e4671
#
_entry.id   84cd99276205c28d0ba403b05b0e4671
#
_cell.length_a   1.000
_cell.length_b   1.000
_cell.length_c   1.000
_cell.angle_alpha   90.00
_cell.angle_beta   90.00
_cell.angle_gamma   90.00
#
_symmetry.space_group_name_H-M   'P 1'
#
loop_
_entity.id
_entity.type
_entity.pdbx_description
1 polymer ?
#
loop_
_entity_poly.entity_id
_entity_poly.type
_entity_poly.pdbx_seq_one_letter_code
_entity_poly.pdbx_strand_id
1 'polypeptide(L)'
;MNNRIKELAEQAVNYAHDNQSADIPYHWLMLYSDKLSELIVMECGNIVSGLIVPETFEQDIGPYEKWNQALGHAALEIEHHFFGDAHK
;
A
#
# COMPACT_ATOMS: atom_id res chain seq x y z
N MET A 1 19.42 2.94 -4.55
CA MET A 1 17.98 2.86 -4.22
C MET A 1 17.36 1.71 -5.00
N ASN A 2 16.43 0.99 -4.38
CA ASN A 2 15.70 -0.10 -5.03
C ASN A 2 14.90 0.42 -6.22
N ASN A 3 14.91 -0.31 -7.33
CA ASN A 3 14.21 0.11 -8.55
C ASN A 3 12.70 0.28 -8.33
N ARG A 4 12.10 -0.55 -7.47
CA ARG A 4 10.67 -0.44 -7.20
C ARG A 4 10.34 0.85 -6.45
N ILE A 5 11.16 1.23 -5.49
CA ILE A 5 10.96 2.48 -4.76
C ILE A 5 11.09 3.66 -5.73
N LYS A 6 12.04 3.58 -6.65
CA LYS A 6 12.23 4.61 -7.66
C LYS A 6 11.01 4.77 -8.56
N GLU A 7 10.41 3.65 -8.98
CA GLU A 7 9.18 3.68 -9.78
C GLU A 7 8.03 4.33 -9.02
N LEU A 8 7.87 3.98 -7.75
CA LEU A 8 6.82 4.57 -6.92
C LEU A 8 7.05 6.07 -6.71
N ALA A 9 8.31 6.46 -6.54
CA ALA A 9 8.65 7.87 -6.39
C ALA A 9 8.31 8.66 -7.67
N GLU A 10 8.58 8.10 -8.84
CA GLU A 10 8.23 8.72 -10.12
C GLU A 10 6.72 8.90 -10.25
N GLN A 11 5.94 7.90 -9.87
CA GLN A 11 4.48 8.02 -9.87
C GLN A 11 4.02 9.14 -8.94
N ALA A 12 4.63 9.23 -7.76
CA ALA A 12 4.28 10.29 -6.81
C ALA A 12 4.64 11.68 -7.32
N VAL A 13 5.77 11.81 -8.00
CA VAL A 13 6.19 13.07 -8.61
C VAL A 13 5.18 13.51 -9.67
N ASN A 14 4.78 12.59 -10.54
CA ASN A 14 3.83 12.89 -11.60
C ASN A 14 2.47 13.30 -11.01
N TYR A 15 2.02 12.59 -10.00
CA TYR A 15 0.78 12.94 -9.30
C TYR A 15 0.85 14.34 -8.71
N ALA A 16 1.95 14.67 -8.05
CA ALA A 16 2.11 15.98 -7.42
C ALA A 16 2.11 17.10 -8.46
N HIS A 17 2.79 16.90 -9.58
CA HIS A 17 2.80 17.87 -10.67
C HIS A 17 1.41 18.11 -11.24
N ASP A 18 0.64 17.06 -11.42
CA ASP A 18 -0.68 17.16 -12.05
C ASP A 18 -1.73 17.78 -11.13
N ASN A 19 -1.53 17.73 -9.83
CA ASN A 19 -2.54 18.11 -8.86
C ASN A 19 -2.16 19.28 -7.97
N GLN A 20 -0.96 19.83 -8.13
CA GLN A 20 -0.54 20.96 -7.29
C GLN A 20 -1.31 22.22 -7.60
N SER A 21 -1.46 23.07 -6.56
CA SER A 21 -2.03 24.40 -6.70
C SER A 21 -0.95 25.44 -6.40
N ALA A 22 -0.80 26.42 -7.28
CA ALA A 22 0.18 27.50 -7.09
C ALA A 22 -0.18 28.40 -5.89
N ASP A 23 -1.45 28.38 -5.47
CA ASP A 23 -1.92 29.23 -4.38
C ASP A 23 -1.61 28.65 -3.00
N ILE A 24 -1.17 27.38 -2.93
CA ILE A 24 -0.90 26.70 -1.67
C ILE A 24 0.61 26.50 -1.54
N PRO A 25 1.27 27.15 -0.54
CA PRO A 25 2.70 26.94 -0.33
C PRO A 25 3.03 25.48 -0.06
N TYR A 26 4.11 25.00 -0.66
CA TYR A 26 4.58 23.65 -0.48
C TYR A 26 3.56 22.56 -0.86
N HIS A 27 2.55 22.90 -1.66
CA HIS A 27 1.51 21.93 -2.04
C HIS A 27 2.11 20.74 -2.78
N TRP A 28 3.04 20.98 -3.69
CA TRP A 28 3.72 19.92 -4.40
C TRP A 28 4.39 18.92 -3.46
N LEU A 29 5.12 19.44 -2.47
CA LEU A 29 5.82 18.60 -1.50
C LEU A 29 4.85 17.77 -0.66
N MET A 30 3.76 18.38 -0.24
CA MET A 30 2.73 17.69 0.51
C MET A 30 2.10 16.57 -0.29
N LEU A 31 1.73 16.84 -1.55
CA LEU A 31 1.14 15.85 -2.43
C LEU A 31 2.11 14.72 -2.72
N TYR A 32 3.37 15.05 -2.98
CA TYR A 32 4.41 14.05 -3.23
C TYR A 32 4.58 13.12 -2.03
N SER A 33 4.73 13.68 -0.84
CA SER A 33 4.94 12.90 0.38
C SER A 33 3.76 11.99 0.68
N ASP A 34 2.55 12.52 0.58
CA ASP A 34 1.33 11.77 0.85
C ASP A 34 1.16 10.63 -0.16
N LYS A 35 1.37 10.94 -1.45
CA LYS A 35 1.19 9.92 -2.48
C LYS A 35 2.25 8.83 -2.41
N LEU A 36 3.50 9.19 -2.17
CA LEU A 36 4.57 8.20 -2.05
C LEU A 36 4.31 7.28 -0.86
N SER A 37 3.92 7.85 0.28
CA SER A 37 3.60 7.05 1.47
C SER A 37 2.45 6.08 1.19
N GLU A 38 1.38 6.57 0.57
CA GLU A 38 0.23 5.75 0.20
C GLU A 38 0.64 4.58 -0.70
N LEU A 39 1.43 4.87 -1.74
CA LEU A 39 1.86 3.84 -2.68
C LEU A 39 2.71 2.77 -2.01
N ILE A 40 3.62 3.18 -1.12
CA ILE A 40 4.48 2.23 -0.40
C ILE A 40 3.65 1.34 0.51
N VAL A 41 2.70 1.91 1.26
CA VAL A 41 1.86 1.13 2.16
C VAL A 41 0.99 0.15 1.39
N MET A 42 0.41 0.57 0.27
CA MET A 42 -0.39 -0.31 -0.58
C MET A 42 0.44 -1.45 -1.14
N GLU A 43 1.66 -1.17 -1.56
CA GLU A 43 2.57 -2.21 -2.06
C GLU A 43 2.89 -3.24 -0.99
N CYS A 44 3.17 -2.78 0.23
CA CYS A 44 3.43 -3.69 1.36
C CYS A 44 2.23 -4.58 1.64
N GLY A 45 1.03 -4.01 1.63
CA GLY A 45 -0.20 -4.76 1.82
C GLY A 45 -0.40 -5.82 0.73
N ASN A 46 -0.11 -5.44 -0.51
CA ASN A 46 -0.22 -6.36 -1.64
C ASN A 46 0.77 -7.52 -1.53
N ILE A 47 1.99 -7.25 -1.07
CA ILE A 47 2.99 -8.30 -0.88
C ILE A 47 2.51 -9.30 0.17
N VAL A 48 2.03 -8.80 1.30
CA VAL A 48 1.52 -9.67 2.37
C VAL A 48 0.34 -10.49 1.87
N SER A 49 -0.61 -9.86 1.18
CA SER A 49 -1.78 -10.55 0.63
C SER A 49 -1.38 -11.61 -0.41
N GLY A 50 -0.31 -11.35 -1.16
CA GLY A 50 0.19 -12.28 -2.16
C GLY A 50 0.77 -13.56 -1.59
N LEU A 51 1.03 -13.59 -0.28
CA LEU A 51 1.52 -14.80 0.39
C LEU A 51 0.40 -15.73 0.84
N ILE A 52 -0.86 -15.31 0.68
CA ILE A 52 -2.01 -16.11 1.05
C ILE A 52 -2.16 -17.25 0.04
N VAL A 53 -2.33 -18.47 0.56
CA VAL A 53 -2.53 -19.65 -0.29
C VAL A 53 -3.96 -19.63 -0.82
N PRO A 54 -4.16 -19.67 -2.16
CA PRO A 54 -5.50 -19.65 -2.73
C PRO A 54 -6.33 -20.88 -2.36
N GLU A 55 -7.59 -20.66 -2.07
CA GLU A 55 -8.52 -21.74 -1.74
C GLU A 55 -8.96 -22.54 -2.99
N THR A 56 -8.65 -22.04 -4.17
CA THR A 56 -9.06 -22.63 -5.43
C THR A 56 -8.30 -23.91 -5.78
N PHE A 57 -7.22 -24.21 -5.07
CA PHE A 57 -6.49 -25.47 -5.28
C PHE A 57 -7.28 -26.61 -4.69
N GLU A 58 -7.28 -27.75 -5.39
CA GLU A 58 -7.94 -28.98 -4.94
C GLU A 58 -7.27 -29.57 -3.70
N GLN A 59 -6.15 -29.04 -3.31
CA GLN A 59 -5.43 -29.52 -2.15
C GLN A 59 -6.12 -29.10 -0.86
N ASP A 60 -5.93 -29.90 0.17
CA ASP A 60 -6.39 -29.56 1.50
C ASP A 60 -5.63 -28.33 2.00
N ILE A 61 -6.33 -27.22 2.21
CA ILE A 61 -5.72 -25.99 2.69
C ILE A 61 -5.69 -25.92 4.21
N GLY A 62 -6.18 -26.94 4.90
CA GLY A 62 -6.21 -26.96 6.36
C GLY A 62 -4.89 -26.55 7.02
N PRO A 63 -3.73 -27.07 6.55
CA PRO A 63 -2.45 -26.65 7.10
C PRO A 63 -2.13 -25.16 6.91
N TYR A 64 -2.74 -24.54 5.94
CA TYR A 64 -2.49 -23.14 5.59
C TYR A 64 -3.56 -22.20 6.10
N GLU A 65 -4.59 -22.71 6.75
CA GLU A 65 -5.70 -21.86 7.20
C GLU A 65 -5.24 -20.77 8.18
N LYS A 66 -4.47 -21.17 9.19
CA LYS A 66 -3.94 -20.21 10.16
C LYS A 66 -2.92 -19.27 9.52
N TRP A 67 -2.13 -19.78 8.59
CA TRP A 67 -1.19 -18.97 7.83
C TRP A 67 -1.92 -17.87 7.07
N ASN A 68 -2.98 -18.24 6.33
CA ASN A 68 -3.77 -17.28 5.56
C ASN A 68 -4.49 -16.29 6.45
N GLN A 69 -5.01 -16.72 7.59
CA GLN A 69 -5.67 -15.83 8.54
C GLN A 69 -4.68 -14.80 9.10
N ALA A 70 -3.49 -15.25 9.45
CA ALA A 70 -2.47 -14.33 9.97
C ALA A 70 -2.04 -13.30 8.93
N LEU A 71 -1.86 -13.71 7.69
CA LEU A 71 -1.46 -12.81 6.60
C LEU A 71 -2.57 -11.83 6.28
N GLY A 72 -3.82 -12.29 6.22
CA GLY A 72 -4.96 -11.41 5.98
C GLY A 72 -5.13 -10.39 7.09
N HIS A 73 -4.95 -10.83 8.34
CA HIS A 73 -5.01 -9.93 9.48
C HIS A 73 -3.88 -8.89 9.43
N ALA A 74 -2.67 -9.31 9.08
CA ALA A 74 -1.54 -8.41 8.96
C ALA A 74 -1.79 -7.34 7.88
N ALA A 75 -2.33 -7.73 6.74
CA ALA A 75 -2.64 -6.79 5.67
C ALA A 75 -3.68 -5.76 6.12
N LEU A 76 -4.73 -6.21 6.81
CA LEU A 76 -5.76 -5.33 7.34
C LEU A 76 -5.20 -4.36 8.39
N GLU A 77 -4.32 -4.84 9.25
CA GLU A 77 -3.70 -4.00 10.27
C GLU A 77 -2.85 -2.90 9.65
N ILE A 78 -2.11 -3.21 8.59
CA ILE A 78 -1.32 -2.21 7.87
C ILE A 78 -2.24 -1.14 7.29
N GLU A 79 -3.30 -1.55 6.61
CA GLU A 79 -4.25 -0.60 6.03
C GLU A 79 -4.93 0.25 7.08
N HIS A 80 -5.38 -0.37 8.17
CA HIS A 80 -6.04 0.36 9.26
C HIS A 80 -5.11 1.36 9.92
N HIS A 81 -3.85 1.00 10.09
CA HIS A 81 -2.88 1.88 10.74
C HIS A 81 -2.67 3.18 9.94
N PHE A 82 -2.58 3.06 8.62
CA PHE A 82 -2.23 4.20 7.78
C PHE A 82 -3.44 4.90 7.14
N PHE A 83 -4.53 4.18 6.90
CA PHE A 83 -5.68 4.73 6.18
C PHE A 83 -6.96 4.77 6.99
N GLY A 84 -7.12 3.85 7.95
CA GLY A 84 -8.38 3.71 8.69
C GLY A 84 -8.75 4.95 9.47
N ASP A 85 -7.78 5.59 10.09
CA ASP A 85 -8.01 6.77 10.92
C ASP A 85 -8.42 8.00 10.10
N ALA A 86 -8.13 8.00 8.82
CA ALA A 86 -8.52 9.09 7.95
C ALA A 86 -10.03 9.19 7.75
N HIS A 87 -10.76 8.15 8.13
CA HIS A 87 -12.21 8.06 7.96
C HIS A 87 -12.99 8.41 9.21
N LYS A 88 -12.32 8.80 10.25
CA LYS A 88 -12.97 9.21 11.48
C LYS A 88 -13.45 10.64 11.45
#